data_f6426992407f92bb610bde65d2c73a15
#
_entry.id   f6426992407f92bb610bde65d2c73a15
#
_cell.length_a   1.000
_cell.length_b   1.000
_cell.length_c   1.000
_cell.angle_alpha   90.00
_cell.angle_beta   90.00
_cell.angle_gamma   90.00
#
_symmetry.space_group_name_H-M   'P 1'
#
loop_
_entity.id
_entity.type
_entity.pdbx_description
1 polymer ?
#
loop_
_entity_poly.entity_id
_entity_poly.type
_entity_poly.pdbx_seq_one_letter_code
_entity_poly.pdbx_strand_id
1 'polypeptide(L)'
;MSNVITAKQQDFIDRVYNVLKKYAPAYNIKAYPAIIAQAILESGWGESKLASQYNNYFGMKCGSSWRGRAVNLNTFEEVNSQYVSVSALFRVYDSFEDGIIGYLDFINTPRYRNLKGITNSYEYLTLIKKDGYATSSAYVKSLMNIINSYDLERYAHKPYNKSYNQIAIECIRGKYGNGRERKDKIEAMGYDYSKVQSIVNQMLEV
;
A
#
# COMPACT_ATOMS: atom_id res chain seq x y z
N MET A 1 -22.95 2.72 12.29
CA MET A 1 -23.46 1.46 11.68
C MET A 1 -22.43 1.06 10.62
N SER A 2 -21.84 -0.13 10.75
CA SER A 2 -20.97 -0.66 9.70
C SER A 2 -21.82 -1.03 8.48
N ASN A 3 -21.42 -0.59 7.29
CA ASN A 3 -22.09 -1.01 6.07
C ASN A 3 -21.96 -2.54 5.89
N VAL A 4 -23.05 -3.18 5.46
CA VAL A 4 -22.95 -4.61 5.06
C VAL A 4 -22.10 -4.67 3.80
N ILE A 5 -20.93 -5.28 3.94
CA ILE A 5 -19.99 -5.45 2.83
C ILE A 5 -20.48 -6.58 1.91
N THR A 6 -20.49 -6.35 0.60
CA THR A 6 -20.82 -7.40 -0.37
C THR A 6 -19.64 -8.35 -0.58
N ALA A 7 -19.90 -9.57 -1.08
CA ALA A 7 -18.84 -10.54 -1.40
C ALA A 7 -17.81 -9.96 -2.40
N LYS A 8 -18.27 -9.18 -3.38
CA LYS A 8 -17.40 -8.53 -4.39
C LYS A 8 -16.50 -7.45 -3.76
N GLN A 9 -17.04 -6.67 -2.84
CA GLN A 9 -16.27 -5.66 -2.12
C GLN A 9 -15.23 -6.31 -1.19
N GLN A 10 -15.62 -7.40 -0.50
CA GLN A 10 -14.70 -8.16 0.33
C GLN A 10 -13.55 -8.76 -0.51
N ASP A 11 -13.87 -9.38 -1.66
CA ASP A 11 -12.87 -9.92 -2.58
C ASP A 11 -11.88 -8.83 -3.04
N PHE A 12 -12.37 -7.64 -3.39
CA PHE A 12 -11.50 -6.52 -3.79
C PHE A 12 -10.54 -6.12 -2.68
N ILE A 13 -11.03 -5.96 -1.44
CA ILE A 13 -10.19 -5.65 -0.28
C ILE A 13 -9.13 -6.72 -0.07
N ASP A 14 -9.53 -7.99 -0.06
CA ASP A 14 -8.64 -9.12 0.20
C ASP A 14 -7.55 -9.25 -0.88
N ARG A 15 -7.89 -9.00 -2.13
CA ARG A 15 -6.92 -8.97 -3.23
C ARG A 15 -5.89 -7.86 -3.07
N VAL A 16 -6.33 -6.62 -2.78
CA VAL A 16 -5.42 -5.49 -2.52
C VAL A 16 -4.53 -5.80 -1.31
N TYR A 17 -5.12 -6.26 -0.22
CA TYR A 17 -4.39 -6.62 1.00
C TYR A 17 -3.32 -7.69 0.76
N ASN A 18 -3.65 -8.74 0.01
CA ASN A 18 -2.70 -9.83 -0.28
C ASN A 18 -1.48 -9.34 -1.07
N VAL A 19 -1.68 -8.44 -2.03
CA VAL A 19 -0.56 -7.82 -2.77
C VAL A 19 0.26 -6.92 -1.83
N LEU A 20 -0.39 -6.07 -1.03
CA LEU A 20 0.31 -5.21 -0.06
C LEU A 20 1.11 -6.05 0.95
N LYS A 21 0.52 -7.10 1.50
CA LYS A 21 1.20 -8.01 2.44
C LYS A 21 2.45 -8.63 1.84
N LYS A 22 2.44 -8.94 0.55
CA LYS A 22 3.56 -9.57 -0.17
C LYS A 22 4.67 -8.58 -0.52
N TYR A 23 4.32 -7.38 -0.98
CA TYR A 23 5.29 -6.47 -1.58
C TYR A 23 5.60 -5.21 -0.77
N ALA A 24 4.63 -4.65 -0.04
CA ALA A 24 4.81 -3.39 0.68
C ALA A 24 5.94 -3.41 1.74
N PRO A 25 6.28 -4.55 2.39
CA PRO A 25 7.43 -4.63 3.29
C PRO A 25 8.76 -4.25 2.65
N ALA A 26 8.99 -4.60 1.37
CA ALA A 26 10.22 -4.24 0.65
C ALA A 26 10.35 -2.72 0.44
N TYR A 27 9.25 -1.99 0.46
CA TYR A 27 9.18 -0.54 0.35
C TYR A 27 9.15 0.15 1.73
N ASN A 28 9.16 -0.61 2.83
CA ASN A 28 8.92 -0.14 4.19
C ASN A 28 7.58 0.63 4.33
N ILE A 29 6.55 0.20 3.61
CA ILE A 29 5.19 0.75 3.66
C ILE A 29 4.33 -0.12 4.57
N LYS A 30 3.64 0.50 5.55
CA LYS A 30 2.91 -0.22 6.61
C LYS A 30 1.45 0.20 6.78
N ALA A 31 1.03 1.34 6.23
CA ALA A 31 -0.33 1.86 6.35
C ALA A 31 -1.31 1.19 5.35
N TYR A 32 -1.44 -0.14 5.41
CA TYR A 32 -2.27 -0.90 4.47
C TYR A 32 -3.74 -0.45 4.42
N PRO A 33 -4.41 -0.15 5.55
CA PRO A 33 -5.79 0.34 5.52
C PRO A 33 -5.95 1.61 4.69
N ALA A 34 -5.00 2.54 4.79
CA ALA A 34 -5.00 3.77 4.02
C ALA A 34 -4.90 3.51 2.52
N ILE A 35 -4.02 2.59 2.10
CA ILE A 35 -3.82 2.25 0.69
C ILE A 35 -5.02 1.47 0.13
N ILE A 36 -5.62 0.58 0.91
CA ILE A 36 -6.87 -0.11 0.53
C ILE A 36 -7.98 0.91 0.32
N ALA A 37 -8.13 1.89 1.24
CA ALA A 37 -9.13 2.94 1.10
C ALA A 37 -8.89 3.82 -0.14
N GLN A 38 -7.62 4.13 -0.45
CA GLN A 38 -7.27 4.84 -1.69
C GLN A 38 -7.66 4.02 -2.93
N ALA A 39 -7.32 2.74 -2.98
CA ALA A 39 -7.71 1.87 -4.09
C ALA A 39 -9.24 1.82 -4.28
N ILE A 40 -10.00 1.75 -3.18
CA ILE A 40 -11.47 1.79 -3.21
C ILE A 40 -11.96 3.11 -3.81
N LEU A 41 -11.48 4.24 -3.29
CA LEU A 41 -11.94 5.57 -3.69
C LEU A 41 -11.60 5.86 -5.15
N GLU A 42 -10.34 5.66 -5.54
CA GLU A 42 -9.82 6.02 -6.86
C GLU A 42 -10.35 5.12 -7.99
N SER A 43 -10.66 3.87 -7.68
CA SER A 43 -11.11 2.90 -8.69
C SER A 43 -12.59 2.59 -8.65
N GLY A 44 -13.35 3.11 -7.66
CA GLY A 44 -14.72 2.68 -7.45
C GLY A 44 -14.82 1.16 -7.26
N TRP A 45 -14.07 0.62 -6.31
CA TRP A 45 -14.02 -0.83 -6.05
C TRP A 45 -13.46 -1.66 -7.22
N GLY A 46 -12.58 -1.07 -8.01
CA GLY A 46 -12.00 -1.71 -9.20
C GLY A 46 -12.93 -1.73 -10.41
N GLU A 47 -14.09 -1.06 -10.33
CA GLU A 47 -15.11 -1.07 -11.39
C GLU A 47 -14.94 0.05 -12.43
N SER A 48 -14.18 1.10 -12.12
CA SER A 48 -13.89 2.15 -13.08
C SER A 48 -13.26 1.59 -14.36
N LYS A 49 -13.49 2.22 -15.49
CA LYS A 49 -12.90 1.82 -16.77
C LYS A 49 -11.38 1.69 -16.68
N LEU A 50 -10.74 2.63 -15.97
CA LEU A 50 -9.30 2.65 -15.80
C LEU A 50 -8.79 1.46 -14.97
N ALA A 51 -9.53 1.07 -13.94
CA ALA A 51 -9.19 -0.10 -13.12
C ALA A 51 -9.49 -1.43 -13.83
N SER A 52 -10.72 -1.57 -14.36
CA SER A 52 -11.20 -2.84 -14.90
C SER A 52 -10.56 -3.26 -16.22
N GLN A 53 -10.18 -2.29 -17.07
CA GLN A 53 -9.57 -2.57 -18.38
C GLN A 53 -8.06 -2.41 -18.40
N TYR A 54 -7.50 -1.61 -17.50
CA TYR A 54 -6.08 -1.22 -17.55
C TYR A 54 -5.33 -1.47 -16.25
N ASN A 55 -5.96 -2.12 -15.27
CA ASN A 55 -5.38 -2.47 -13.96
C ASN A 55 -4.79 -1.26 -13.19
N ASN A 56 -5.29 -0.05 -13.43
CA ASN A 56 -4.82 1.17 -12.78
C ASN A 56 -5.82 1.60 -11.69
N TYR A 57 -5.59 1.15 -10.47
CA TYR A 57 -6.51 1.29 -9.33
C TYR A 57 -6.33 2.60 -8.56
N PHE A 58 -5.33 3.40 -8.90
CA PHE A 58 -4.99 4.63 -8.20
C PHE A 58 -5.01 5.88 -9.11
N GLY A 59 -5.57 5.77 -10.31
CA GLY A 59 -5.64 6.91 -11.22
C GLY A 59 -4.28 7.43 -11.69
N MET A 60 -3.26 6.55 -11.76
CA MET A 60 -1.90 6.95 -12.03
C MET A 60 -1.73 7.48 -13.46
N LYS A 61 -1.43 8.79 -13.58
CA LYS A 61 -1.08 9.42 -14.86
C LYS A 61 0.35 9.08 -15.26
N CYS A 62 0.60 9.13 -16.57
CA CYS A 62 1.95 9.04 -17.10
C CYS A 62 2.71 10.33 -16.78
N GLY A 63 3.79 10.23 -16.02
CA GLY A 63 4.77 11.31 -15.89
C GLY A 63 5.80 11.23 -17.02
N SER A 64 6.69 12.22 -17.10
CA SER A 64 7.76 12.31 -18.12
C SER A 64 8.74 11.11 -18.10
N SER A 65 8.85 10.44 -16.95
CA SER A 65 9.71 9.25 -16.77
C SER A 65 9.02 7.92 -17.09
N TRP A 66 7.69 7.90 -17.32
CA TRP A 66 6.98 6.66 -17.61
C TRP A 66 7.38 6.10 -18.99
N ARG A 67 7.71 4.81 -19.03
CA ARG A 67 8.14 4.10 -20.27
C ARG A 67 7.26 2.87 -20.57
N GLY A 68 6.27 2.59 -19.70
CA GLY A 68 5.32 1.50 -19.90
C GLY A 68 4.18 1.85 -20.85
N ARG A 69 3.23 0.94 -21.00
CA ARG A 69 2.02 1.16 -21.81
C ARG A 69 1.17 2.28 -21.21
N ALA A 70 0.49 3.01 -22.08
CA ALA A 70 -0.36 4.14 -21.72
C ALA A 70 -1.67 4.09 -22.50
N VAL A 71 -2.71 4.64 -21.88
CA VAL A 71 -4.02 4.87 -22.51
C VAL A 71 -4.42 6.34 -22.36
N ASN A 72 -4.98 6.92 -23.42
CA ASN A 72 -5.52 8.27 -23.37
C ASN A 72 -7.02 8.21 -23.02
N LEU A 73 -7.40 8.83 -21.90
CA LEU A 73 -8.78 8.87 -21.43
C LEU A 73 -9.16 10.30 -21.05
N ASN A 74 -10.43 10.62 -21.29
CA ASN A 74 -11.01 11.86 -20.78
C ASN A 74 -11.26 11.72 -19.27
N THR A 75 -10.86 12.73 -18.53
CA THR A 75 -11.07 12.87 -17.09
C THR A 75 -11.58 14.29 -16.80
N PHE A 76 -12.14 14.50 -15.62
CA PHE A 76 -12.51 15.82 -15.17
C PHE A 76 -11.47 16.34 -14.19
N GLU A 77 -11.02 17.57 -14.41
CA GLU A 77 -10.14 18.27 -13.48
C GLU A 77 -10.81 19.58 -13.03
N GLU A 78 -10.61 19.92 -11.76
CA GLU A 78 -11.06 21.19 -11.23
C GLU A 78 -10.02 22.27 -11.57
N VAL A 79 -10.43 23.21 -12.43
CA VAL A 79 -9.64 24.38 -12.80
C VAL A 79 -10.45 25.63 -12.45
N ASN A 80 -9.93 26.47 -11.54
CA ASN A 80 -10.62 27.68 -11.07
C ASN A 80 -12.05 27.40 -10.58
N SER A 81 -12.23 26.35 -9.76
CA SER A 81 -13.52 25.90 -9.22
C SER A 81 -14.54 25.45 -10.26
N GLN A 82 -14.12 25.15 -11.48
CA GLN A 82 -14.94 24.56 -12.54
C GLN A 82 -14.40 23.20 -12.96
N TYR A 83 -15.29 22.24 -13.17
CA TYR A 83 -14.91 20.93 -13.70
C TYR A 83 -14.81 21.01 -15.23
N VAL A 84 -13.61 20.84 -15.74
CA VAL A 84 -13.34 20.79 -17.19
C VAL A 84 -12.94 19.39 -17.60
N SER A 85 -13.46 18.94 -18.74
CA SER A 85 -13.04 17.67 -19.33
C SER A 85 -11.67 17.86 -19.98
N VAL A 86 -10.69 17.08 -19.54
CA VAL A 86 -9.34 17.07 -20.08
C VAL A 86 -8.96 15.68 -20.52
N SER A 87 -8.15 15.58 -21.58
CA SER A 87 -7.56 14.32 -22.02
C SER A 87 -6.24 14.11 -21.32
N ALA A 88 -6.05 12.95 -20.69
CA ALA A 88 -4.84 12.62 -19.97
C ALA A 88 -4.35 11.21 -20.30
N LEU A 89 -3.03 11.03 -20.31
CA LEU A 89 -2.38 9.73 -20.44
C LEU A 89 -2.28 9.06 -19.09
N PHE A 90 -2.88 7.86 -18.98
CA PHE A 90 -2.83 7.03 -17.78
C PHE A 90 -1.97 5.79 -18.01
N ARG A 91 -1.31 5.34 -16.95
CA ARG A 91 -0.52 4.12 -16.96
C ARG A 91 -1.41 2.90 -17.14
N VAL A 92 -0.92 1.95 -17.93
CA VAL A 92 -1.55 0.64 -18.14
C VAL A 92 -0.66 -0.43 -17.52
N TYR A 93 -1.24 -1.31 -16.73
CA TYR A 93 -0.56 -2.42 -16.08
C TYR A 93 -1.05 -3.76 -16.62
N ASP A 94 -0.19 -4.79 -16.58
CA ASP A 94 -0.50 -6.09 -17.18
C ASP A 94 -1.41 -6.94 -16.30
N SER A 95 -1.35 -6.72 -14.98
CA SER A 95 -2.15 -7.46 -14.01
C SER A 95 -2.65 -6.58 -12.87
N PHE A 96 -3.57 -7.11 -12.07
CA PHE A 96 -4.00 -6.52 -10.81
C PHE A 96 -2.81 -6.27 -9.87
N GLU A 97 -1.93 -7.26 -9.76
CA GLU A 97 -0.73 -7.21 -8.92
C GLU A 97 0.20 -6.08 -9.36
N ASP A 98 0.48 -5.96 -10.67
CA ASP A 98 1.31 -4.89 -11.23
C ASP A 98 0.73 -3.49 -11.00
N GLY A 99 -0.59 -3.35 -11.01
CA GLY A 99 -1.25 -2.09 -10.70
C GLY A 99 -1.01 -1.62 -9.27
N ILE A 100 -1.03 -2.54 -8.30
CA ILE A 100 -0.72 -2.23 -6.91
C ILE A 100 0.79 -1.98 -6.71
N ILE A 101 1.65 -2.80 -7.34
CA ILE A 101 3.11 -2.60 -7.32
C ILE A 101 3.46 -1.24 -7.94
N GLY A 102 2.84 -0.87 -9.06
CA GLY A 102 3.05 0.43 -9.71
C GLY A 102 2.71 1.62 -8.81
N TYR A 103 1.74 1.48 -7.91
CA TYR A 103 1.50 2.47 -6.85
C TYR A 103 2.62 2.47 -5.81
N LEU A 104 3.09 1.31 -5.34
CA LEU A 104 4.20 1.22 -4.39
C LEU A 104 5.48 1.85 -4.98
N ASP A 105 5.77 1.61 -6.26
CA ASP A 105 6.90 2.25 -6.96
C ASP A 105 6.75 3.77 -7.00
N PHE A 106 5.54 4.26 -7.27
CA PHE A 106 5.28 5.70 -7.31
C PHE A 106 5.52 6.37 -5.97
N ILE A 107 5.03 5.80 -4.86
CA ILE A 107 5.25 6.35 -3.52
C ILE A 107 6.66 6.08 -2.98
N ASN A 108 7.46 5.24 -3.63
CA ASN A 108 8.87 5.01 -3.28
C ASN A 108 9.82 6.11 -3.82
N THR A 109 9.28 7.15 -4.44
CA THR A 109 10.06 8.28 -4.92
C THR A 109 10.48 9.22 -3.79
N PRO A 110 11.51 10.08 -3.96
CA PRO A 110 11.97 11.01 -2.93
C PRO A 110 10.87 11.92 -2.36
N ARG A 111 9.87 12.24 -3.17
CA ARG A 111 8.73 13.08 -2.78
C ARG A 111 7.93 12.50 -1.62
N TYR A 112 7.80 11.17 -1.56
CA TYR A 112 6.98 10.45 -0.60
C TYR A 112 7.79 9.67 0.45
N ARG A 113 9.09 10.00 0.63
CA ARG A 113 9.98 9.29 1.56
C ARG A 113 9.52 9.29 3.01
N ASN A 114 8.74 10.30 3.41
CA ASN A 114 8.16 10.45 4.75
C ASN A 114 7.02 9.47 5.06
N LEU A 115 6.50 8.75 4.05
CA LEU A 115 5.49 7.72 4.23
C LEU A 115 6.07 6.39 4.75
N LYS A 116 7.40 6.22 4.67
CA LYS A 116 8.07 4.99 5.08
C LYS A 116 7.97 4.78 6.59
N GLY A 117 7.57 3.57 6.98
CA GLY A 117 7.43 3.20 8.38
C GLY A 117 6.15 3.66 9.07
N ILE A 118 5.36 4.56 8.45
CA ILE A 118 4.09 5.03 9.01
C ILE A 118 3.09 3.88 9.06
N THR A 119 2.50 3.67 10.25
CA THR A 119 1.48 2.64 10.50
C THR A 119 0.09 3.24 10.69
N ASN A 120 0.01 4.49 11.15
CA ASN A 120 -1.25 5.18 11.39
C ASN A 120 -1.85 5.66 10.07
N SER A 121 -3.09 5.25 9.78
CA SER A 121 -3.77 5.56 8.52
C SER A 121 -4.04 7.05 8.34
N TYR A 122 -4.44 7.76 9.39
CA TYR A 122 -4.71 9.20 9.31
C TYR A 122 -3.42 10.00 9.04
N GLU A 123 -2.33 9.65 9.72
CA GLU A 123 -1.02 10.27 9.50
C GLU A 123 -0.55 10.05 8.06
N TYR A 124 -0.60 8.81 7.58
CA TYR A 124 -0.23 8.46 6.20
C TYR A 124 -1.02 9.28 5.17
N LEU A 125 -2.35 9.35 5.32
CA LEU A 125 -3.22 10.09 4.42
C LEU A 125 -3.00 11.59 4.47
N THR A 126 -2.66 12.11 5.63
CA THR A 126 -2.32 13.54 5.81
C THR A 126 -1.00 13.88 5.11
N LEU A 127 0.02 13.04 5.29
CA LEU A 127 1.33 13.22 4.67
C LEU A 127 1.25 13.11 3.15
N ILE A 128 0.65 12.06 2.61
CA ILE A 128 0.58 11.86 1.15
C ILE A 128 -0.20 12.98 0.46
N LYS A 129 -1.26 13.51 1.10
CA LYS A 129 -1.97 14.70 0.62
C LYS A 129 -1.08 15.94 0.65
N LYS A 130 -0.36 16.18 1.74
CA LYS A 130 0.59 17.30 1.88
C LYS A 130 1.66 17.24 0.80
N ASP A 131 2.09 16.04 0.44
CA ASP A 131 3.06 15.81 -0.63
C ASP A 131 2.46 15.97 -2.04
N GLY A 132 1.16 16.34 -2.13
CA GLY A 132 0.50 16.73 -3.37
C GLY A 132 -0.04 15.55 -4.18
N TYR A 133 -0.39 14.44 -3.55
CA TYR A 133 -1.11 13.34 -4.21
C TYR A 133 -2.53 13.74 -4.61
N ALA A 134 -3.20 14.52 -3.77
CA ALA A 134 -4.56 15.01 -4.01
C ALA A 134 -4.72 16.45 -3.54
N THR A 135 -5.52 17.23 -4.27
CA THR A 135 -5.80 18.66 -3.98
C THR A 135 -7.05 18.86 -3.13
N SER A 136 -8.04 17.96 -3.22
CA SER A 136 -9.33 18.07 -2.51
C SER A 136 -9.15 18.22 -1.00
N SER A 137 -9.80 19.23 -0.41
CA SER A 137 -9.80 19.43 1.06
C SER A 137 -10.46 18.26 1.80
N ALA A 138 -11.43 17.60 1.18
CA ALA A 138 -12.18 16.48 1.76
C ALA A 138 -11.44 15.14 1.65
N TYR A 139 -10.30 15.04 0.96
CA TYR A 139 -9.62 13.79 0.63
C TYR A 139 -9.38 12.88 1.84
N VAL A 140 -8.70 13.39 2.88
CA VAL A 140 -8.40 12.62 4.09
C VAL A 140 -9.68 12.17 4.80
N LYS A 141 -10.66 13.09 4.92
CA LYS A 141 -11.95 12.78 5.57
C LYS A 141 -12.69 11.66 4.83
N SER A 142 -12.74 11.73 3.50
CA SER A 142 -13.41 10.70 2.68
C SER A 142 -12.76 9.34 2.85
N LEU A 143 -11.43 9.26 2.85
CA LEU A 143 -10.70 8.01 3.04
C LEU A 143 -10.84 7.45 4.45
N MET A 144 -10.83 8.31 5.48
CA MET A 144 -11.09 7.87 6.86
C MET A 144 -12.52 7.36 7.03
N ASN A 145 -13.50 7.95 6.35
CA ASN A 145 -14.86 7.42 6.34
C ASN A 145 -14.93 6.01 5.71
N ILE A 146 -14.19 5.77 4.62
CA ILE A 146 -14.08 4.43 4.01
C ILE A 146 -13.44 3.45 5.00
N ILE A 147 -12.32 3.83 5.62
CA ILE A 147 -11.63 3.00 6.62
C ILE A 147 -12.58 2.59 7.73
N ASN A 148 -13.33 3.54 8.28
CA ASN A 148 -14.25 3.29 9.39
C ASN A 148 -15.50 2.50 8.95
N SER A 149 -16.07 2.81 7.78
CA SER A 149 -17.29 2.15 7.29
C SER A 149 -17.10 0.67 6.97
N TYR A 150 -15.88 0.28 6.57
CA TYR A 150 -15.53 -1.08 6.17
C TYR A 150 -14.57 -1.77 7.15
N ASP A 151 -14.33 -1.17 8.32
CA ASP A 151 -13.42 -1.71 9.36
C ASP A 151 -12.05 -2.12 8.79
N LEU A 152 -11.47 -1.23 7.97
CA LEU A 152 -10.21 -1.55 7.29
C LEU A 152 -9.02 -1.63 8.24
N GLU A 153 -9.08 -1.05 9.44
CA GLU A 153 -8.00 -1.15 10.42
C GLU A 153 -7.71 -2.61 10.85
N ARG A 154 -8.62 -3.55 10.62
CA ARG A 154 -8.37 -4.98 10.80
C ARG A 154 -7.27 -5.52 9.87
N TYR A 155 -7.01 -4.82 8.74
CA TYR A 155 -5.94 -5.10 7.79
C TYR A 155 -4.64 -4.34 8.09
N ALA A 156 -4.59 -3.60 9.20
CA ALA A 156 -3.37 -2.92 9.61
C ALA A 156 -2.19 -3.90 9.62
N HIS A 157 -1.01 -3.42 9.22
CA HIS A 157 0.20 -4.22 9.28
C HIS A 157 0.41 -4.70 10.72
N LYS A 158 0.02 -5.93 10.97
CA LYS A 158 0.35 -6.60 12.23
C LYS A 158 1.75 -7.18 12.06
N PRO A 159 2.68 -6.87 12.94
CA PRO A 159 3.93 -7.61 12.97
C PRO A 159 3.56 -9.10 13.01
N TYR A 160 4.30 -9.90 12.28
CA TYR A 160 4.10 -11.35 12.20
C TYR A 160 3.81 -11.90 13.59
N ASN A 161 2.68 -12.60 13.78
CA ASN A 161 2.18 -13.02 15.11
C ASN A 161 2.99 -14.20 15.69
N LYS A 162 4.32 -14.20 15.45
CA LYS A 162 5.26 -15.17 16.00
C LYS A 162 5.98 -14.58 17.20
N SER A 163 6.19 -15.38 18.21
CA SER A 163 7.07 -14.96 19.30
C SER A 163 8.50 -14.75 18.79
N TYR A 164 9.27 -13.93 19.47
CA TYR A 164 10.71 -13.75 19.17
C TYR A 164 11.46 -15.10 19.14
N ASN A 165 11.09 -16.04 20.02
CA ASN A 165 11.67 -17.40 20.04
C ASN A 165 11.34 -18.18 18.75
N GLN A 166 10.12 -18.08 18.24
CA GLN A 166 9.76 -18.73 16.97
C GLN A 166 10.54 -18.15 15.78
N ILE A 167 10.72 -16.83 15.75
CA ILE A 167 11.55 -16.18 14.72
C ILE A 167 13.01 -16.62 14.85
N ALA A 168 13.54 -16.70 16.07
CA ALA A 168 14.91 -17.16 16.31
C ALA A 168 15.13 -18.60 15.82
N ILE A 169 14.19 -19.50 16.10
CA ILE A 169 14.23 -20.89 15.60
C ILE A 169 14.23 -20.92 14.06
N GLU A 170 13.41 -20.09 13.41
CA GLU A 170 13.37 -19.98 11.95
C GLU A 170 14.66 -19.38 11.37
N CYS A 171 15.33 -18.47 12.09
CA CYS A 171 16.66 -17.97 11.74
C CYS A 171 17.71 -19.08 11.77
N ILE A 172 17.71 -19.90 12.83
CA ILE A 172 18.62 -21.05 12.96
C ILE A 172 18.41 -22.05 11.82
N ARG A 173 17.16 -22.23 11.38
CA ARG A 173 16.81 -23.07 10.23
C ARG A 173 17.13 -22.44 8.86
N GLY A 174 17.73 -21.25 8.83
CA GLY A 174 18.17 -20.60 7.59
C GLY A 174 17.06 -19.89 6.80
N LYS A 175 15.82 -19.82 7.31
CA LYS A 175 14.64 -19.29 6.57
C LYS A 175 14.79 -17.85 6.10
N TYR A 176 15.53 -17.04 6.83
CA TYR A 176 15.69 -15.61 6.55
C TYR A 176 17.04 -15.25 5.93
N GLY A 177 17.87 -16.25 5.57
CA GLY A 177 19.23 -16.04 5.09
C GLY A 177 20.19 -15.66 6.22
N ASN A 178 21.29 -14.97 5.89
CA ASN A 178 22.35 -14.61 6.85
C ASN A 178 22.72 -13.12 6.78
N GLY A 179 23.37 -12.63 7.82
CA GLY A 179 23.94 -11.28 7.86
C GLY A 179 22.89 -10.19 7.59
N ARG A 180 23.19 -9.31 6.64
CA ARG A 180 22.35 -8.15 6.31
C ARG A 180 20.97 -8.58 5.77
N GLU A 181 20.93 -9.60 4.92
CA GLU A 181 19.67 -10.10 4.36
C GLU A 181 18.70 -10.55 5.46
N ARG A 182 19.22 -11.30 6.47
CA ARG A 182 18.43 -11.70 7.64
C ARG A 182 17.89 -10.48 8.39
N LYS A 183 18.75 -9.50 8.65
CA LYS A 183 18.38 -8.28 9.35
C LYS A 183 17.24 -7.55 8.62
N ASP A 184 17.41 -7.29 7.34
CA ASP A 184 16.43 -6.55 6.52
C ASP A 184 15.06 -7.27 6.49
N LYS A 185 15.05 -8.61 6.38
CA LYS A 185 13.82 -9.41 6.40
C LYS A 185 13.12 -9.38 7.77
N ILE A 186 13.88 -9.47 8.88
CA ILE A 186 13.32 -9.47 10.23
C ILE A 186 12.75 -8.10 10.59
N GLU A 187 13.47 -7.03 10.27
CA GLU A 187 13.01 -5.66 10.48
C GLU A 187 11.80 -5.32 9.58
N ALA A 188 11.77 -5.80 8.35
CA ALA A 188 10.61 -5.68 7.45
C ALA A 188 9.35 -6.39 8.01
N MET A 189 9.51 -7.46 8.79
CA MET A 189 8.42 -8.12 9.50
C MET A 189 8.00 -7.41 10.80
N GLY A 190 8.64 -6.30 11.15
CA GLY A 190 8.33 -5.52 12.35
C GLY A 190 8.96 -6.04 13.65
N TYR A 191 9.97 -6.91 13.56
CA TYR A 191 10.71 -7.40 14.74
C TYR A 191 11.99 -6.59 14.95
N ASP A 192 12.37 -6.45 16.23
CA ASP A 192 13.68 -5.95 16.61
C ASP A 192 14.72 -7.04 16.32
N TYR A 193 15.57 -6.80 15.31
CA TYR A 193 16.61 -7.74 14.92
C TYR A 193 17.57 -8.07 16.07
N SER A 194 17.93 -7.07 16.90
CA SER A 194 18.87 -7.27 18.01
C SER A 194 18.32 -8.26 19.03
N LYS A 195 17.02 -8.16 19.34
CA LYS A 195 16.35 -9.13 20.22
C LYS A 195 16.30 -10.53 19.62
N VAL A 196 15.97 -10.64 18.34
CA VAL A 196 15.96 -11.94 17.64
C VAL A 196 17.35 -12.55 17.67
N GLN A 197 18.39 -11.78 17.33
CA GLN A 197 19.77 -12.28 17.28
C GLN A 197 20.30 -12.68 18.66
N SER A 198 19.94 -11.94 19.72
CA SER A 198 20.27 -12.32 21.09
C SER A 198 19.70 -13.70 21.45
N ILE A 199 18.44 -13.96 21.10
CA ILE A 199 17.81 -15.26 21.35
C ILE A 199 18.45 -16.37 20.50
N VAL A 200 18.79 -16.08 19.22
CA VAL A 200 19.52 -17.02 18.36
C VAL A 200 20.86 -17.43 19.03
N ASN A 201 21.60 -16.44 19.51
CA ASN A 201 22.89 -16.69 20.17
C ASN A 201 22.70 -17.54 21.43
N GLN A 202 21.74 -17.21 22.29
CA GLN A 202 21.41 -18.00 23.49
C GLN A 202 21.02 -19.46 23.16
N MET A 203 20.32 -19.69 22.05
CA MET A 203 19.91 -21.03 21.61
C MET A 203 21.07 -21.85 21.02
N LEU A 204 22.13 -21.20 20.57
CA LEU A 204 23.30 -21.84 19.96
C LEU A 204 24.46 -22.04 20.97
N GLU A 205 24.42 -21.38 22.13
CA GLU A 205 25.44 -21.46 23.19
C GLU A 205 25.24 -22.66 24.15
N VAL A 206 24.30 -23.59 23.83
CA VAL A 206 24.02 -24.78 24.68
C VAL A 206 24.84 -26.00 24.27
#